data_46272a9d13b3ade9aa7316985abb39b8
#
_entry.id   46272a9d13b3ade9aa7316985abb39b8
#
_cell.length_a   1.000
_cell.length_b   1.000
_cell.length_c   1.000
_cell.angle_alpha   90.00
_cell.angle_beta   90.00
_cell.angle_gamma   90.00
#
_symmetry.space_group_name_H-M   'P 1'
#
loop_
_entity.id
_entity.type
_entity.pdbx_description
1 polymer ?
#
loop_
_entity_poly.entity_id
_entity_poly.type
_entity_poly.pdbx_seq_one_letter_code
_entity_poly.pdbx_strand_id
1 'polypeptide(L)'
;LHSLRRRQRQMCIRDSSKTVSGVYGRKYMGDSAYTHMLAMTAAACDARMDGAMIPVMSNSGSGNQGIAATLPVLSFAEDIECSEEQLIRALMLSHLMVIYIKQSLGRLSALCGCVVAATGASCGITYLMGGDKVQISYAIKNMIGNITGMICDGAKPSCAMKVSSGVSTAMLSALMAMENKVVTPVCLLYTSPSPRD
;
A
#
# COMPACT_ATOMS: atom_id res chain seq x y z
N LEU A 1 13.79 16.33 -27.27
CA LEU A 1 13.97 15.19 -26.34
C LEU A 1 13.14 15.35 -25.05
N HIS A 2 13.09 16.55 -24.44
CA HIS A 2 12.31 16.80 -23.22
C HIS A 2 10.78 16.70 -23.45
N SER A 3 10.26 17.14 -24.60
CA SER A 3 8.82 17.06 -24.92
C SER A 3 8.35 15.64 -25.22
N LEU A 4 9.19 14.82 -25.87
CA LEU A 4 8.92 13.40 -26.12
C LEU A 4 8.92 12.58 -24.82
N ARG A 5 9.87 12.86 -23.90
CA ARG A 5 9.87 12.24 -22.57
C ARG A 5 8.65 12.63 -21.74
N ARG A 6 8.15 13.87 -21.87
CA ARG A 6 6.89 14.31 -21.24
C ARG A 6 5.67 13.55 -21.79
N ARG A 7 5.58 13.40 -23.13
CA ARG A 7 4.48 12.66 -23.77
C ARG A 7 4.50 11.16 -23.44
N GLN A 8 5.68 10.53 -23.42
CA GLN A 8 5.81 9.14 -22.98
C GLN A 8 5.46 8.96 -21.49
N ARG A 9 5.82 9.92 -20.63
CA ARG A 9 5.37 9.93 -19.23
C ARG A 9 3.85 10.03 -19.14
N GLN A 10 3.21 10.89 -19.93
CA GLN A 10 1.76 11.05 -19.94
C GLN A 10 1.02 9.80 -20.43
N MET A 11 1.59 8.99 -21.31
CA MET A 11 0.97 7.75 -21.77
C MET A 11 1.03 6.61 -20.72
N CYS A 12 2.11 6.52 -19.93
CA CYS A 12 2.26 5.46 -18.92
C CYS A 12 1.60 5.77 -17.56
N ILE A 13 1.28 7.03 -17.27
CA ILE A 13 1.04 7.53 -15.92
C ILE A 13 -0.45 7.63 -15.57
N ARG A 14 -1.34 7.73 -16.55
CA ARG A 14 -2.78 7.86 -16.29
C ARG A 14 -3.52 6.52 -16.36
N ASP A 15 -2.81 5.44 -16.60
CA ASP A 15 -3.46 4.19 -17.00
C ASP A 15 -3.83 3.31 -15.81
N SER A 16 -3.05 3.30 -14.72
CA SER A 16 -3.34 2.41 -13.58
C SER A 16 -4.67 2.76 -12.89
N SER A 17 -4.88 4.03 -12.55
CA SER A 17 -6.12 4.44 -11.88
C SER A 17 -7.32 4.42 -12.83
N LYS A 18 -7.15 4.87 -14.08
CA LYS A 18 -8.20 4.83 -15.10
C LYS A 18 -8.57 3.42 -15.49
N THR A 19 -7.63 2.48 -15.43
CA THR A 19 -7.91 1.07 -15.69
C THR A 19 -8.79 0.50 -14.58
N VAL A 20 -8.46 0.76 -13.31
CA VAL A 20 -9.25 0.27 -12.17
C VAL A 20 -10.64 0.91 -12.14
N SER A 21 -10.74 2.23 -12.30
CA SER A 21 -12.03 2.96 -12.29
C SER A 21 -12.74 2.95 -13.64
N GLY A 22 -12.14 2.40 -14.68
CA GLY A 22 -12.68 2.34 -16.03
C GLY A 22 -13.71 1.24 -16.24
N VAL A 23 -14.22 1.14 -17.46
CA VAL A 23 -15.28 0.19 -17.83
C VAL A 23 -14.88 -1.25 -17.50
N TYR A 24 -13.67 -1.66 -17.87
CA TYR A 24 -13.17 -3.02 -17.60
C TYR A 24 -12.89 -3.25 -16.11
N GLY A 25 -12.31 -2.27 -15.40
CA GLY A 25 -12.08 -2.35 -13.97
C GLY A 25 -13.39 -2.56 -13.21
N ARG A 26 -14.37 -1.70 -13.42
CA ARG A 26 -15.71 -1.85 -12.81
C ARG A 26 -16.41 -3.16 -13.19
N LYS A 27 -16.26 -3.60 -14.44
CA LYS A 27 -16.87 -4.85 -14.91
C LYS A 27 -16.29 -6.09 -14.22
N TYR A 28 -14.98 -6.15 -14.02
CA TYR A 28 -14.28 -7.35 -13.54
C TYR A 28 -13.88 -7.31 -12.07
N MET A 29 -13.70 -6.12 -11.49
CA MET A 29 -13.31 -5.94 -10.09
C MET A 29 -14.47 -5.43 -9.21
N GLY A 30 -15.56 -4.97 -9.84
CA GLY A 30 -16.71 -4.41 -9.14
C GLY A 30 -16.50 -2.96 -8.69
N ASP A 31 -17.51 -2.41 -8.01
CA ASP A 31 -17.50 -1.10 -7.37
C ASP A 31 -17.55 -1.34 -5.86
N SER A 32 -16.45 -1.10 -5.16
CA SER A 32 -16.28 -1.49 -3.77
C SER A 32 -15.18 -0.66 -3.09
N ALA A 33 -15.15 -0.63 -1.77
CA ALA A 33 -14.08 -0.01 -0.98
C ALA A 33 -12.68 -0.44 -1.46
N TYR A 34 -12.52 -1.70 -1.86
CA TYR A 34 -11.27 -2.22 -2.40
C TYR A 34 -10.86 -1.50 -3.70
N THR A 35 -11.78 -1.36 -4.66
CA THR A 35 -11.49 -0.70 -5.94
C THR A 35 -11.31 0.80 -5.80
N HIS A 36 -12.02 1.45 -4.86
CA HIS A 36 -11.83 2.86 -4.52
C HIS A 36 -10.45 3.13 -3.95
N MET A 37 -9.99 2.34 -2.98
CA MET A 37 -8.65 2.44 -2.41
C MET A 37 -7.56 2.30 -3.49
N LEU A 38 -7.70 1.29 -4.36
CA LEU A 38 -6.76 1.05 -5.45
C LEU A 38 -6.69 2.25 -6.41
N ALA A 39 -7.84 2.70 -6.89
CA ALA A 39 -7.94 3.78 -7.87
C ALA A 39 -7.41 5.10 -7.30
N MET A 40 -7.81 5.47 -6.07
CA MET A 40 -7.38 6.71 -5.41
C MET A 40 -5.86 6.71 -5.19
N THR A 41 -5.31 5.63 -4.67
CA THR A 41 -3.88 5.55 -4.33
C THR A 41 -3.00 5.51 -5.58
N ALA A 42 -3.42 4.76 -6.60
CA ALA A 42 -2.73 4.72 -7.89
C ALA A 42 -2.74 6.09 -8.58
N ALA A 43 -3.90 6.78 -8.58
CA ALA A 43 -4.05 8.11 -9.19
C ALA A 43 -3.12 9.14 -8.54
N ALA A 44 -3.04 9.16 -7.21
CA ALA A 44 -2.17 10.07 -6.48
C ALA A 44 -0.68 9.79 -6.77
N CYS A 45 -0.30 8.51 -6.83
CA CYS A 45 1.05 8.13 -7.19
C CYS A 45 1.38 8.50 -8.64
N ASP A 46 0.48 8.23 -9.58
CA ASP A 46 0.60 8.63 -10.98
C ASP A 46 0.78 10.14 -11.12
N ALA A 47 -0.10 10.93 -10.51
CA ALA A 47 -0.03 12.40 -10.53
C ALA A 47 1.32 12.91 -10.00
N ARG A 48 1.79 12.36 -8.87
CA ARG A 48 3.08 12.70 -8.30
C ARG A 48 4.24 12.36 -9.24
N MET A 49 4.22 11.18 -9.85
CA MET A 49 5.28 10.76 -10.77
C MET A 49 5.27 11.55 -12.08
N ASP A 50 4.14 12.13 -12.46
CA ASP A 50 4.01 13.06 -13.59
C ASP A 50 4.49 14.47 -13.27
N GLY A 51 4.78 14.77 -12.00
CA GLY A 51 5.28 16.06 -11.56
C GLY A 51 4.17 17.07 -11.23
N ALA A 52 2.99 16.59 -10.83
CA ALA A 52 1.92 17.47 -10.35
C ALA A 52 2.41 18.33 -9.17
N MET A 53 2.14 19.63 -9.23
CA MET A 53 2.55 20.61 -8.22
C MET A 53 1.55 20.64 -7.06
N ILE A 54 1.36 19.48 -6.43
CA ILE A 54 0.44 19.29 -5.30
C ILE A 54 1.27 18.85 -4.09
N PRO A 55 1.04 19.43 -2.90
CA PRO A 55 1.69 18.99 -1.67
C PRO A 55 1.37 17.53 -1.37
N VAL A 56 2.38 16.75 -0.99
CA VAL A 56 2.25 15.35 -0.66
C VAL A 56 2.86 15.09 0.71
N MET A 57 2.10 14.48 1.61
CA MET A 57 2.62 13.98 2.87
C MET A 57 3.73 12.97 2.59
N SER A 58 4.90 13.17 3.19
CA SER A 58 5.98 12.18 3.08
C SER A 58 6.07 11.34 4.36
N ASN A 59 6.43 10.08 4.21
CA ASN A 59 6.80 9.22 5.32
C ASN A 59 8.18 8.62 5.04
N SER A 60 9.06 8.64 6.03
CA SER A 60 10.43 8.09 5.95
C SER A 60 11.22 8.58 4.74
N GLY A 61 11.00 9.84 4.34
CA GLY A 61 11.71 10.50 3.23
C GLY A 61 11.16 10.20 1.83
N SER A 62 9.98 9.60 1.71
CA SER A 62 9.36 9.32 0.41
C SER A 62 7.89 9.74 0.37
N GLY A 63 7.52 10.55 -0.64
CA GLY A 63 6.13 10.93 -0.89
C GLY A 63 5.26 9.73 -1.30
N ASN A 64 5.78 8.79 -2.08
CA ASN A 64 5.02 7.58 -2.44
C ASN A 64 4.75 6.68 -1.21
N GLN A 65 5.64 6.65 -0.22
CA GLN A 65 5.36 6.00 1.05
C GLN A 65 4.25 6.72 1.84
N GLY A 66 4.27 8.05 1.85
CA GLY A 66 3.19 8.84 2.45
C GLY A 66 1.84 8.57 1.77
N ILE A 67 1.78 8.59 0.44
CA ILE A 67 0.59 8.27 -0.34
C ILE A 67 0.08 6.85 0.00
N ALA A 68 0.95 5.84 -0.05
CA ALA A 68 0.56 4.46 0.18
C ALA A 68 0.21 4.13 1.64
N ALA A 69 0.68 4.91 2.61
CA ALA A 69 0.31 4.77 4.02
C ALA A 69 -0.99 5.52 4.36
N THR A 70 -1.33 6.59 3.62
CA THR A 70 -2.47 7.46 3.94
C THR A 70 -3.71 7.10 3.15
N LEU A 71 -3.62 7.10 1.81
CA LEU A 71 -4.81 7.08 0.96
C LEU A 71 -5.62 5.78 1.02
N PRO A 72 -5.04 4.58 1.16
CA PRO A 72 -5.84 3.38 1.34
C PRO A 72 -6.67 3.42 2.61
N VAL A 73 -6.09 3.93 3.70
CA VAL A 73 -6.78 4.04 5.00
C VAL A 73 -7.88 5.08 4.94
N LEU A 74 -7.59 6.24 4.31
CA LEU A 74 -8.57 7.31 4.13
C LEU A 74 -9.76 6.85 3.27
N SER A 75 -9.49 6.28 2.09
CA SER A 75 -10.54 5.80 1.19
C SER A 75 -11.38 4.71 1.83
N PHE A 76 -10.77 3.77 2.55
CA PHE A 76 -11.51 2.75 3.28
C PHE A 76 -12.39 3.34 4.38
N ALA A 77 -11.87 4.33 5.12
CA ALA A 77 -12.59 5.02 6.17
C ALA A 77 -13.81 5.80 5.64
N GLU A 78 -13.68 6.41 4.46
CA GLU A 78 -14.80 7.09 3.78
C GLU A 78 -15.90 6.09 3.39
N ASP A 79 -15.53 4.93 2.85
CA ASP A 79 -16.49 3.91 2.43
C ASP A 79 -17.25 3.25 3.60
N ILE A 80 -16.65 3.20 4.80
CA ILE A 80 -17.31 2.63 6.00
C ILE A 80 -17.93 3.68 6.92
N GLU A 81 -17.85 4.96 6.56
CA GLU A 81 -18.41 6.09 7.32
C GLU A 81 -17.95 6.10 8.79
N CYS A 82 -16.66 5.88 9.04
CA CYS A 82 -16.10 5.86 10.41
C CYS A 82 -16.03 7.27 11.03
N SER A 83 -15.91 7.34 12.36
CA SER A 83 -15.72 8.62 13.04
C SER A 83 -14.36 9.23 12.76
N GLU A 84 -14.26 10.58 12.87
CA GLU A 84 -12.99 11.30 12.69
C GLU A 84 -11.89 10.78 13.65
N GLU A 85 -12.26 10.46 14.89
CA GLU A 85 -11.33 9.91 15.87
C GLU A 85 -10.79 8.54 15.41
N GLN A 86 -11.63 7.67 14.89
CA GLN A 86 -11.22 6.36 14.35
C GLN A 86 -10.28 6.52 13.17
N LEU A 87 -10.59 7.44 12.25
CA LEU A 87 -9.74 7.76 11.12
C LEU A 87 -8.35 8.25 11.56
N ILE A 88 -8.30 9.21 12.50
CA ILE A 88 -7.04 9.76 13.02
C ILE A 88 -6.20 8.63 13.65
N ARG A 89 -6.80 7.78 14.48
CA ARG A 89 -6.12 6.65 15.12
C ARG A 89 -5.59 5.63 14.08
N ALA A 90 -6.37 5.32 13.05
CA ALA A 90 -5.98 4.42 11.98
C ALA A 90 -4.80 4.98 11.16
N LEU A 91 -4.84 6.27 10.83
CA LEU A 91 -3.75 6.96 10.14
C LEU A 91 -2.48 7.01 10.99
N MET A 92 -2.61 7.34 12.28
CA MET A 92 -1.48 7.32 13.22
C MET A 92 -0.85 5.92 13.28
N LEU A 93 -1.66 4.87 13.42
CA LEU A 93 -1.18 3.48 13.45
C LEU A 93 -0.45 3.13 12.15
N SER A 94 -1.02 3.47 11.00
CA SER A 94 -0.40 3.23 9.69
C SER A 94 0.96 3.91 9.60
N HIS A 95 1.04 5.21 9.88
CA HIS A 95 2.28 5.97 9.76
C HIS A 95 3.35 5.56 10.77
N LEU A 96 2.97 5.30 12.01
CA LEU A 96 3.91 4.85 13.05
C LEU A 96 4.47 3.47 12.73
N MET A 97 3.64 2.57 12.18
CA MET A 97 4.10 1.25 11.74
C MET A 97 5.12 1.35 10.61
N VAL A 98 4.91 2.24 9.63
CA VAL A 98 5.90 2.49 8.57
C VAL A 98 7.23 2.98 9.17
N ILE A 99 7.19 3.93 10.09
CA ILE A 99 8.38 4.47 10.75
C ILE A 99 9.09 3.35 11.54
N TYR A 100 8.36 2.55 12.28
CA TYR A 100 8.89 1.44 13.07
C TYR A 100 9.63 0.42 12.20
N ILE A 101 9.00 -0.02 11.10
CA ILE A 101 9.64 -0.97 10.17
C ILE A 101 10.88 -0.34 9.53
N LYS A 102 10.82 0.95 9.16
CA LYS A 102 11.96 1.66 8.56
C LYS A 102 13.13 1.87 9.52
N GLN A 103 12.92 1.88 10.80
CA GLN A 103 14.02 1.89 11.77
C GLN A 103 14.92 0.65 11.65
N SER A 104 14.33 -0.51 11.38
CA SER A 104 15.07 -1.76 11.19
C SER A 104 15.67 -1.90 9.79
N LEU A 105 14.97 -1.42 8.76
CA LEU A 105 15.43 -1.53 7.35
C LEU A 105 16.41 -0.43 6.91
N GLY A 106 16.49 0.66 7.66
CA GLY A 106 17.24 1.85 7.28
C GLY A 106 16.53 2.71 6.24
N ARG A 107 17.06 3.94 6.02
CA ARG A 107 16.47 4.89 5.06
C ARG A 107 16.58 4.43 3.62
N LEU A 108 17.72 3.87 3.25
CA LEU A 108 17.99 3.31 1.94
C LEU A 108 18.03 1.79 2.07
N SER A 109 17.04 1.14 1.51
CA SER A 109 16.96 -0.32 1.46
C SER A 109 16.59 -0.77 0.04
N ALA A 110 17.02 -1.98 -0.34
CA ALA A 110 16.63 -2.58 -1.60
C ALA A 110 15.13 -2.95 -1.62
N LEU A 111 14.51 -3.10 -0.43
CA LEU A 111 13.08 -3.35 -0.33
C LEU A 111 12.29 -2.12 -0.75
N CYS A 112 11.28 -2.32 -1.58
CA CYS A 112 10.43 -1.24 -2.06
C CYS A 112 9.71 -0.54 -0.90
N GLY A 113 9.82 0.79 -0.83
CA GLY A 113 9.12 1.58 0.19
C GLY A 113 7.60 1.42 0.17
N CYS A 114 7.03 1.08 -0.99
CA CYS A 114 5.60 0.79 -1.10
C CYS A 114 5.18 -0.45 -0.29
N VAL A 115 6.06 -1.46 -0.15
CA VAL A 115 5.79 -2.65 0.67
C VAL A 115 5.64 -2.26 2.14
N VAL A 116 6.57 -1.45 2.63
CA VAL A 116 6.55 -0.98 4.03
C VAL A 116 5.33 -0.11 4.29
N ALA A 117 5.02 0.81 3.37
CA ALA A 117 3.88 1.70 3.49
C ALA A 117 2.54 0.93 3.42
N ALA A 118 2.43 -0.05 2.53
CA ALA A 118 1.26 -0.91 2.43
C ALA A 118 1.07 -1.79 3.69
N THR A 119 2.15 -2.20 4.35
CA THR A 119 2.06 -2.90 5.64
C THR A 119 1.47 -1.99 6.71
N GLY A 120 1.88 -0.72 6.76
CA GLY A 120 1.25 0.27 7.63
C GLY A 120 -0.24 0.45 7.32
N ALA A 121 -0.59 0.61 6.05
CA ALA A 121 -1.98 0.74 5.62
C ALA A 121 -2.81 -0.50 6.00
N SER A 122 -2.28 -1.71 5.84
CA SER A 122 -2.95 -2.95 6.28
C SER A 122 -3.29 -2.93 7.77
N CYS A 123 -2.39 -2.42 8.62
CA CYS A 123 -2.65 -2.24 10.04
C CYS A 123 -3.80 -1.24 10.30
N GLY A 124 -3.79 -0.09 9.61
CA GLY A 124 -4.85 0.91 9.72
C GLY A 124 -6.21 0.38 9.26
N ILE A 125 -6.26 -0.35 8.15
CA ILE A 125 -7.48 -0.99 7.64
C ILE A 125 -7.99 -2.05 8.62
N THR A 126 -7.10 -2.91 9.14
CA THR A 126 -7.45 -3.92 10.16
C THR A 126 -8.06 -3.27 11.40
N TYR A 127 -7.47 -2.16 11.87
CA TYR A 127 -8.02 -1.40 13.00
C TYR A 127 -9.41 -0.83 12.69
N LEU A 128 -9.63 -0.27 11.51
CA LEU A 128 -10.94 0.26 11.08
C LEU A 128 -12.01 -0.82 10.98
N MET A 129 -11.63 -2.05 10.67
CA MET A 129 -12.53 -3.21 10.71
C MET A 129 -12.84 -3.71 12.13
N GLY A 130 -12.28 -3.08 13.18
CA GLY A 130 -12.45 -3.48 14.57
C GLY A 130 -11.46 -4.54 15.05
N GLY A 131 -10.38 -4.79 14.28
CA GLY A 131 -9.32 -5.71 14.68
C GLY A 131 -8.52 -5.20 15.88
N ASP A 132 -8.16 -6.13 16.75
CA ASP A 132 -7.32 -5.88 17.91
C ASP A 132 -5.82 -6.02 17.62
N LYS A 133 -4.99 -5.99 18.64
CA LYS A 133 -3.53 -6.17 18.53
C LYS A 133 -3.14 -7.50 17.88
N VAL A 134 -3.94 -8.55 18.07
CA VAL A 134 -3.65 -9.89 17.52
C VAL A 134 -3.87 -9.87 16.01
N GLN A 135 -5.03 -9.39 15.54
CA GLN A 135 -5.32 -9.26 14.11
C GLN A 135 -4.36 -8.31 13.40
N ILE A 136 -3.98 -7.19 14.03
CA ILE A 136 -2.95 -6.29 13.48
C ILE A 136 -1.62 -7.02 13.31
N SER A 137 -1.21 -7.82 14.29
CA SER A 137 -0.01 -8.67 14.18
C SER A 137 -0.12 -9.69 13.03
N TYR A 138 -1.30 -10.26 12.82
CA TYR A 138 -1.56 -11.19 11.72
C TYR A 138 -1.48 -10.49 10.36
N ALA A 139 -2.06 -9.30 10.25
CA ALA A 139 -1.96 -8.49 9.03
C ALA A 139 -0.50 -8.22 8.64
N ILE A 140 0.35 -7.85 9.60
CA ILE A 140 1.79 -7.64 9.36
C ILE A 140 2.45 -8.92 8.84
N LYS A 141 2.22 -10.07 9.49
CA LYS A 141 2.79 -11.35 9.07
C LYS A 141 2.34 -11.76 7.67
N ASN A 142 1.05 -11.58 7.37
CA ASN A 142 0.51 -11.84 6.04
C ASN A 142 1.13 -10.94 4.96
N MET A 143 1.35 -9.66 5.27
CA MET A 143 2.06 -8.74 4.38
C MET A 143 3.50 -9.19 4.09
N ILE A 144 4.23 -9.56 5.15
CA ILE A 144 5.61 -10.06 5.01
C ILE A 144 5.63 -11.32 4.14
N GLY A 145 4.77 -12.29 4.41
CA GLY A 145 4.70 -13.53 3.64
C GLY A 145 4.34 -13.35 2.17
N ASN A 146 3.67 -12.25 1.82
CA ASN A 146 3.16 -12.04 0.45
C ASN A 146 4.10 -11.20 -0.43
N ILE A 147 4.55 -10.02 0.02
CA ILE A 147 5.21 -9.05 -0.88
C ILE A 147 6.63 -8.65 -0.48
N THR A 148 7.29 -9.35 0.44
CA THR A 148 8.66 -9.01 0.86
C THR A 148 9.67 -9.02 -0.30
N GLY A 149 9.43 -9.78 -1.36
CA GLY A 149 10.33 -9.88 -2.52
C GLY A 149 10.29 -8.68 -3.48
N MET A 150 9.47 -7.65 -3.24
CA MET A 150 9.38 -6.50 -4.13
C MET A 150 10.58 -5.55 -3.96
N ILE A 151 11.42 -5.47 -4.98
CA ILE A 151 12.64 -4.65 -4.98
C ILE A 151 12.36 -3.23 -5.48
N CYS A 152 13.05 -2.24 -4.89
CA CYS A 152 13.03 -0.86 -5.34
C CYS A 152 14.08 -0.63 -6.42
N ASP A 153 13.64 -0.09 -7.56
CA ASP A 153 14.51 0.30 -8.69
C ASP A 153 14.51 1.83 -8.92
N GLY A 154 14.17 2.59 -7.88
CA GLY A 154 14.08 4.05 -7.92
C GLY A 154 12.67 4.58 -8.21
N ALA A 155 12.48 5.89 -8.04
CA ALA A 155 11.20 6.56 -8.30
C ALA A 155 10.94 6.64 -9.81
N LYS A 156 9.92 5.95 -10.28
CA LYS A 156 9.54 5.87 -11.70
C LYS A 156 8.02 5.88 -11.86
N PRO A 157 7.49 6.19 -13.06
CA PRO A 157 6.06 6.08 -13.34
C PRO A 157 5.45 4.74 -12.97
N SER A 158 6.19 3.63 -13.14
CA SER A 158 5.76 2.28 -12.73
C SER A 158 5.53 2.10 -11.22
N CYS A 159 5.89 3.09 -10.38
CA CYS A 159 5.61 3.03 -8.95
C CYS A 159 4.11 2.93 -8.64
N ALA A 160 3.24 3.51 -9.46
CA ALA A 160 1.80 3.39 -9.29
C ALA A 160 1.32 1.94 -9.34
N MET A 161 1.90 1.11 -10.22
CA MET A 161 1.61 -0.33 -10.28
C MET A 161 2.08 -1.06 -9.01
N LYS A 162 3.28 -0.72 -8.50
CA LYS A 162 3.79 -1.28 -7.24
C LYS A 162 2.94 -0.86 -6.04
N VAL A 163 2.47 0.39 -6.04
CA VAL A 163 1.52 0.88 -5.02
C VAL A 163 0.21 0.12 -5.09
N SER A 164 -0.36 -0.07 -6.29
CA SER A 164 -1.59 -0.84 -6.47
C SER A 164 -1.44 -2.28 -5.96
N SER A 165 -0.33 -2.95 -6.28
CA SER A 165 -0.04 -4.29 -5.75
C SER A 165 0.06 -4.29 -4.22
N GLY A 166 0.71 -3.28 -3.64
CA GLY A 166 0.81 -3.11 -2.20
C GLY A 166 -0.55 -2.92 -1.53
N VAL A 167 -1.40 -2.04 -2.07
CA VAL A 167 -2.76 -1.78 -1.55
C VAL A 167 -3.64 -3.02 -1.66
N SER A 168 -3.58 -3.72 -2.79
CA SER A 168 -4.29 -4.98 -2.99
C SER A 168 -3.90 -6.02 -1.93
N THR A 169 -2.61 -6.19 -1.70
CA THR A 169 -2.09 -7.10 -0.67
C THR A 169 -2.45 -6.64 0.74
N ALA A 170 -2.46 -5.32 0.99
CA ALA A 170 -2.84 -4.76 2.29
C ALA A 170 -4.28 -5.12 2.66
N MET A 171 -5.21 -5.00 1.72
CA MET A 171 -6.61 -5.38 1.93
C MET A 171 -6.75 -6.89 2.15
N LEU A 172 -6.14 -7.70 1.30
CA LEU A 172 -6.18 -9.16 1.45
C LEU A 172 -5.61 -9.60 2.82
N SER A 173 -4.49 -9.02 3.23
CA SER A 173 -3.84 -9.33 4.50
C SER A 173 -4.70 -8.94 5.70
N ALA A 174 -5.39 -7.80 5.61
CA ALA A 174 -6.32 -7.34 6.64
C ALA A 174 -7.54 -8.27 6.73
N LEU A 175 -8.16 -8.63 5.60
CA LEU A 175 -9.29 -9.58 5.57
C LEU A 175 -8.92 -10.94 6.16
N MET A 176 -7.77 -11.50 5.78
CA MET A 176 -7.28 -12.76 6.36
C MET A 176 -7.07 -12.64 7.87
N ALA A 177 -6.51 -11.50 8.32
CA ALA A 177 -6.28 -11.26 9.74
C ALA A 177 -7.59 -11.20 10.54
N MET A 178 -8.62 -10.53 10.00
CA MET A 178 -9.94 -10.46 10.63
C MET A 178 -10.61 -11.84 10.76
N GLU A 179 -10.33 -12.75 9.84
CA GLU A 179 -10.76 -14.16 9.94
C GLU A 179 -9.80 -15.03 10.78
N ASN A 180 -8.85 -14.43 11.51
CA ASN A 180 -7.82 -15.11 12.30
C ASN A 180 -6.94 -16.06 11.46
N LYS A 181 -6.82 -15.81 10.17
CA LYS A 181 -5.93 -16.52 9.26
C LYS A 181 -4.60 -15.81 9.15
N VAL A 182 -3.53 -16.51 9.44
CA VAL A 182 -2.17 -15.96 9.44
C VAL A 182 -1.19 -16.94 8.83
N VAL A 183 -0.23 -16.39 8.10
CA VAL A 183 0.94 -17.14 7.62
C VAL A 183 1.70 -17.69 8.82
N THR A 184 1.89 -19.01 8.85
CA THR A 184 2.61 -19.66 9.96
C THR A 184 4.09 -19.28 9.94
N PRO A 185 4.79 -19.30 11.08
CA PRO A 185 6.23 -18.97 11.13
C PRO A 185 7.08 -19.81 10.16
N VAL A 186 6.76 -21.08 9.96
CA VAL A 186 7.46 -21.97 9.02
C VAL A 186 7.30 -21.55 7.54
N CYS A 187 6.32 -20.71 7.21
CA CYS A 187 6.16 -20.17 5.86
C CYS A 187 6.97 -18.88 5.63
N LEU A 188 7.57 -18.32 6.66
CA LEU A 188 8.41 -17.13 6.55
C LEU A 188 9.85 -17.53 6.27
N LEU A 189 10.52 -16.81 5.38
CA LEU A 189 11.90 -17.10 4.94
C LEU A 189 12.89 -17.28 6.10
N TYR A 190 12.67 -16.58 7.20
CA TYR A 190 13.54 -16.63 8.39
C TYR A 190 13.42 -17.93 9.19
N THR A 191 12.25 -18.57 9.15
CA THR A 191 11.95 -19.73 9.99
C THR A 191 11.69 -20.99 9.18
N SER A 192 11.61 -20.89 7.86
CA SER A 192 11.47 -22.03 6.98
C SER A 192 12.81 -22.76 6.86
N PRO A 193 12.88 -24.07 7.14
CA PRO A 193 14.07 -24.85 6.80
C PRO A 193 14.24 -24.74 5.28
N SER A 194 15.33 -24.13 4.86
CA SER A 194 15.67 -24.04 3.44
C SER A 194 16.02 -25.43 2.91
N PRO A 195 15.54 -25.83 1.73
CA PRO A 195 16.02 -27.05 1.09
C PRO A 195 17.50 -27.01 0.71
N ARG A 196 18.19 -25.90 0.98
CA ARG A 196 19.60 -25.69 0.70
C ARG A 196 20.48 -25.67 1.95
N ASP A 197 19.88 -25.79 3.14
CA ASP A 197 20.58 -25.86 4.43
C ASP A 197 20.91 -27.30 4.79
#